data_b52973432e13218df0c10c9f30f96a9d
#
_entry.id   b52973432e13218df0c10c9f30f96a9d
#
_cell.length_a   1.000
_cell.length_b   1.000
_cell.length_c   1.000
_cell.angle_alpha   90.00
_cell.angle_beta   90.00
_cell.angle_gamma   90.00
#
_symmetry.space_group_name_H-M   'P 1'
#
loop_
_entity.id
_entity.type
_entity.pdbx_description
1 polymer ?
#
loop_
_entity_poly.entity_id
_entity_poly.type
_entity_poly.pdbx_seq_one_letter_code
_entity_poly.pdbx_strand_id
1 'polypeptide(L)'
;MPGASVMDALSEANGTFALRLLKILCQDDPSHNVFYSPVSISSALAMVLLGAKGDTAAQLAQVLSLNTEKDIHQDFQALLAELNKPSTRYLLRTANKLFGEKSREFLSTFKESCLRFYDAELEQLSFASAAEASRKQINAWVSKKTEGKIPEVLPRNSIDEQTRLVLVNAVYFKGRWDQQFDKKYTREMPFRVNQKEQRPVQMMFQEATFRLGRVEEVPAQVLELPYEDRELSMVVLLPDDHVALSEVERQLTFEKLLAWTKPERMQSLDVEVFLPRFKLDASYDLELLLGRLGVVDAFQQGKADFSAMAPERDLSLSTFVHKSVVEVNEEGSEAAAASALVLMECCMESGPRFCADHPFLFFIRHNKAKSILFCGRFSSP
;
A
#
# COMPACT_ATOMS: atom_id res chain seq x y z
N MET A 1 -23.59 -14.18 13.21
CA MET A 1 -22.62 -13.21 13.75
C MET A 1 -22.55 -12.04 12.76
N PRO A 2 -22.98 -10.81 13.10
CA PRO A 2 -23.08 -9.70 12.16
C PRO A 2 -21.74 -9.07 11.74
N GLY A 3 -20.64 -9.40 12.41
CA GLY A 3 -19.34 -8.74 12.20
C GLY A 3 -18.57 -9.13 10.92
N ALA A 4 -18.78 -10.32 10.38
CA ALA A 4 -18.04 -10.81 9.22
C ALA A 4 -18.49 -10.13 7.90
N SER A 5 -19.77 -9.81 7.76
CA SER A 5 -20.31 -9.22 6.53
C SER A 5 -19.92 -7.75 6.33
N VAL A 6 -19.68 -6.99 7.41
CA VAL A 6 -19.30 -5.57 7.36
C VAL A 6 -17.83 -5.40 7.01
N MET A 7 -16.96 -6.19 7.61
CA MET A 7 -15.52 -6.23 7.27
C MET A 7 -15.30 -6.67 5.83
N ASP A 8 -16.09 -7.65 5.34
CA ASP A 8 -16.01 -8.12 3.96
C ASP A 8 -16.42 -7.03 2.96
N ALA A 9 -17.47 -6.25 3.24
CA ALA A 9 -17.92 -5.15 2.37
C ALA A 9 -16.88 -4.03 2.29
N LEU A 10 -16.27 -3.66 3.42
CA LEU A 10 -15.22 -2.64 3.45
C LEU A 10 -13.94 -3.11 2.76
N SER A 11 -13.56 -4.37 2.95
CA SER A 11 -12.41 -4.97 2.26
C SER A 11 -12.61 -5.03 0.75
N GLU A 12 -13.83 -5.31 0.29
CA GLU A 12 -14.18 -5.27 -1.13
C GLU A 12 -14.10 -3.84 -1.69
N ALA A 13 -14.64 -2.85 -0.98
CA ALA A 13 -14.56 -1.46 -1.37
C ALA A 13 -13.10 -0.98 -1.47
N ASN A 14 -12.30 -1.25 -0.45
CA ASN A 14 -10.88 -0.90 -0.42
C ASN A 14 -10.09 -1.65 -1.52
N GLY A 15 -10.40 -2.90 -1.76
CA GLY A 15 -9.78 -3.70 -2.82
C GLY A 15 -10.12 -3.17 -4.21
N THR A 16 -11.35 -2.79 -4.46
CA THR A 16 -11.78 -2.16 -5.72
C THR A 16 -11.05 -0.84 -5.95
N PHE A 17 -10.97 0.00 -4.94
CA PHE A 17 -10.20 1.25 -4.99
C PHE A 17 -8.71 0.98 -5.26
N ALA A 18 -8.12 0.00 -4.57
CA ALA A 18 -6.73 -0.39 -4.72
C ALA A 18 -6.39 -0.73 -6.18
N LEU A 19 -7.20 -1.55 -6.83
CA LEU A 19 -6.95 -2.00 -8.20
C LEU A 19 -7.21 -0.91 -9.25
N ARG A 20 -8.17 -0.02 -9.00
CA ARG A 20 -8.37 1.16 -9.85
C ARG A 20 -7.15 2.08 -9.83
N LEU A 21 -6.62 2.34 -8.65
CA LEU A 21 -5.42 3.17 -8.49
C LEU A 21 -4.19 2.49 -9.11
N LEU A 22 -4.04 1.19 -8.93
CA LEU A 22 -2.95 0.42 -9.53
C LEU A 22 -2.93 0.55 -11.05
N LYS A 23 -4.08 0.42 -11.70
CA LYS A 23 -4.20 0.54 -13.15
C LYS A 23 -3.73 1.91 -13.65
N ILE A 24 -4.13 2.98 -12.99
CA ILE A 24 -3.72 4.33 -13.35
C ILE A 24 -2.20 4.50 -13.20
N LEU A 25 -1.65 4.11 -12.07
CA LEU A 25 -0.22 4.22 -11.80
C LEU A 25 0.63 3.40 -12.78
N CYS A 26 0.18 2.19 -13.11
CA CYS A 26 0.88 1.33 -14.07
C CYS A 26 0.81 1.84 -15.51
N GLN A 27 -0.30 2.48 -15.90
CA GLN A 27 -0.48 3.04 -17.23
C GLN A 27 0.32 4.33 -17.42
N ASP A 28 0.40 5.17 -16.40
CA ASP A 28 1.09 6.46 -16.46
C ASP A 28 2.59 6.29 -16.69
N ASP A 29 3.18 5.26 -16.11
CA ASP A 29 4.59 4.96 -16.29
C ASP A 29 4.84 3.45 -16.35
N PRO A 30 4.89 2.87 -17.55
CA PRO A 30 5.08 1.43 -17.74
C PRO A 30 6.42 0.90 -17.24
N SER A 31 7.42 1.74 -17.08
CA SER A 31 8.80 1.34 -16.78
C SER A 31 9.19 1.52 -15.31
N HIS A 32 8.42 2.28 -14.51
CA HIS A 32 8.76 2.57 -13.13
C HIS A 32 8.18 1.57 -12.14
N ASN A 33 8.86 1.48 -11.01
CA ASN A 33 8.35 0.75 -9.86
C ASN A 33 7.16 1.50 -9.25
N VAL A 34 6.19 0.74 -8.74
CA VAL A 34 5.01 1.25 -8.06
C VAL A 34 4.94 0.63 -6.68
N PHE A 35 4.67 1.44 -5.67
CA PHE A 35 4.41 0.94 -4.33
C PHE A 35 3.57 1.93 -3.54
N TYR A 36 2.43 1.50 -3.03
CA TYR A 36 1.54 2.32 -2.21
C TYR A 36 0.70 1.45 -1.27
N SER A 37 0.13 2.08 -0.25
CA SER A 37 -0.79 1.44 0.69
C SER A 37 -2.23 1.90 0.42
N PRO A 38 -3.05 1.09 -0.27
CA PRO A 38 -4.42 1.48 -0.60
C PRO A 38 -5.32 1.65 0.63
N VAL A 39 -5.18 0.81 1.63
CA VAL A 39 -5.98 0.91 2.86
C VAL A 39 -5.63 2.19 3.64
N SER A 40 -4.36 2.58 3.63
CA SER A 40 -3.91 3.81 4.27
C SER A 40 -4.44 5.06 3.56
N ILE A 41 -4.42 5.06 2.22
CA ILE A 41 -5.01 6.14 1.41
C ILE A 41 -6.52 6.20 1.62
N SER A 42 -7.21 5.06 1.58
CA SER A 42 -8.67 4.99 1.80
C SER A 42 -9.06 5.53 3.18
N SER A 43 -8.35 5.16 4.23
CA SER A 43 -8.63 5.65 5.58
C SER A 43 -8.38 7.15 5.72
N ALA A 44 -7.34 7.68 5.09
CA ALA A 44 -7.07 9.12 5.06
C ALA A 44 -8.19 9.89 4.35
N LEU A 45 -8.66 9.39 3.21
CA LEU A 45 -9.79 10.01 2.48
C LEU A 45 -11.12 9.88 3.24
N ALA A 46 -11.35 8.76 3.92
CA ALA A 46 -12.52 8.58 4.76
C ALA A 46 -12.51 9.56 5.95
N MET A 47 -11.35 9.86 6.50
CA MET A 47 -11.19 10.90 7.52
C MET A 47 -11.57 12.29 6.98
N VAL A 48 -11.15 12.62 5.77
CA VAL A 48 -11.55 13.89 5.11
C VAL A 48 -13.05 13.92 4.85
N LEU A 49 -13.66 12.79 4.52
CA LEU A 49 -15.11 12.65 4.32
C LEU A 49 -15.91 13.05 5.56
N LEU A 50 -15.40 12.85 6.77
CA LEU A 50 -16.02 13.35 8.01
C LEU A 50 -16.31 14.85 7.98
N GLY A 51 -15.45 15.63 7.31
CA GLY A 51 -15.56 17.08 7.21
C GLY A 51 -16.21 17.58 5.94
N ALA A 52 -16.57 16.69 5.02
CA ALA A 52 -17.11 17.04 3.71
C ALA A 52 -18.64 16.96 3.67
N LYS A 53 -19.25 17.81 2.83
CA LYS A 53 -20.67 17.79 2.51
C LYS A 53 -20.90 17.94 1.01
N GLY A 54 -22.14 17.79 0.57
CA GLY A 54 -22.56 17.99 -0.81
C GLY A 54 -21.79 17.14 -1.82
N ASP A 55 -21.45 17.74 -2.96
CA ASP A 55 -20.75 17.06 -4.05
C ASP A 55 -19.34 16.59 -3.65
N THR A 56 -18.66 17.34 -2.79
CA THR A 56 -17.34 16.92 -2.25
C THR A 56 -17.46 15.59 -1.51
N ALA A 57 -18.43 15.45 -0.62
CA ALA A 57 -18.67 14.19 0.09
C ALA A 57 -19.10 13.07 -0.86
N ALA A 58 -19.97 13.35 -1.83
CA ALA A 58 -20.44 12.38 -2.81
C ALA A 58 -19.30 11.82 -3.66
N GLN A 59 -18.41 12.68 -4.14
CA GLN A 59 -17.23 12.28 -4.93
C GLN A 59 -16.28 11.40 -4.12
N LEU A 60 -15.99 11.75 -2.88
CA LEU A 60 -15.15 10.95 -1.98
C LEU A 60 -15.77 9.58 -1.72
N ALA A 61 -17.04 9.51 -1.37
CA ALA A 61 -17.74 8.26 -1.12
C ALA A 61 -17.76 7.35 -2.35
N GLN A 62 -18.01 7.93 -3.53
CA GLN A 62 -18.08 7.19 -4.80
C GLN A 62 -16.73 6.58 -5.16
N VAL A 63 -15.63 7.33 -5.04
CA VAL A 63 -14.28 6.85 -5.33
C VAL A 63 -13.89 5.71 -4.39
N LEU A 64 -14.25 5.81 -3.13
CA LEU A 64 -13.99 4.79 -2.12
C LEU A 64 -14.98 3.61 -2.19
N SER A 65 -15.97 3.65 -3.08
CA SER A 65 -17.03 2.64 -3.22
C SER A 65 -17.80 2.42 -1.90
N LEU A 66 -17.98 3.48 -1.12
CA LEU A 66 -18.62 3.40 0.19
C LEU A 66 -20.13 3.55 0.10
N ASN A 67 -20.83 2.73 0.87
CA ASN A 67 -22.25 2.89 1.10
C ASN A 67 -22.50 3.86 2.27
N THR A 68 -22.91 5.09 1.97
CA THR A 68 -23.11 6.16 2.95
C THR A 68 -24.32 5.97 3.87
N GLU A 69 -25.18 4.97 3.59
CA GLU A 69 -26.30 4.61 4.47
C GLU A 69 -25.85 3.88 5.74
N LYS A 70 -24.61 3.38 5.76
CA LYS A 70 -24.02 2.70 6.91
C LYS A 70 -23.00 3.59 7.61
N ASP A 71 -22.73 3.29 8.88
CA ASP A 71 -21.67 3.97 9.63
C ASP A 71 -20.28 3.46 9.19
N ILE A 72 -19.81 3.99 8.07
CA ILE A 72 -18.53 3.62 7.48
C ILE A 72 -17.33 3.97 8.36
N HIS A 73 -17.45 5.01 9.17
CA HIS A 73 -16.34 5.46 10.04
C HIS A 73 -16.11 4.48 11.19
N GLN A 74 -17.16 3.91 11.74
CA GLN A 74 -17.06 2.85 12.73
C GLN A 74 -16.45 1.58 12.13
N ASP A 75 -16.79 1.26 10.88
CA ASP A 75 -16.22 0.13 10.15
C ASP A 75 -14.72 0.33 9.90
N PHE A 76 -14.29 1.52 9.50
CA PHE A 76 -12.87 1.86 9.38
C PHE A 76 -12.15 1.78 10.73
N GLN A 77 -12.76 2.26 11.80
CA GLN A 77 -12.21 2.15 13.14
C GLN A 77 -11.90 0.69 13.50
N ALA A 78 -12.84 -0.21 13.25
CA ALA A 78 -12.68 -1.63 13.52
C ALA A 78 -11.58 -2.26 12.64
N LEU A 79 -11.56 -1.93 11.36
CA LEU A 79 -10.52 -2.40 10.43
C LEU A 79 -9.13 -1.94 10.83
N LEU A 80 -8.97 -0.64 11.11
CA LEU A 80 -7.67 -0.08 11.51
C LEU A 80 -7.19 -0.65 12.84
N ALA A 81 -8.08 -0.91 13.79
CA ALA A 81 -7.75 -1.57 15.05
C ALA A 81 -7.19 -2.98 14.82
N GLU A 82 -7.77 -3.74 13.88
CA GLU A 82 -7.27 -5.07 13.51
C GLU A 82 -5.92 -5.00 12.81
N LEU A 83 -5.76 -4.08 11.85
CA LEU A 83 -4.53 -3.94 11.06
C LEU A 83 -3.36 -3.39 11.87
N ASN A 84 -3.61 -2.54 12.84
CA ASN A 84 -2.59 -1.87 13.65
C ASN A 84 -2.28 -2.58 14.96
N LYS A 85 -2.76 -3.81 15.16
CA LYS A 85 -2.38 -4.61 16.34
C LYS A 85 -0.86 -4.71 16.43
N PRO A 86 -0.27 -4.47 17.62
CA PRO A 86 1.17 -4.61 17.79
C PRO A 86 1.65 -6.00 17.41
N SER A 87 2.71 -6.08 16.62
CA SER A 87 3.35 -7.32 16.22
C SER A 87 4.86 -7.23 16.41
N THR A 88 5.47 -8.32 16.86
CA THR A 88 6.92 -8.48 16.91
C THR A 88 7.47 -9.14 15.63
N ARG A 89 6.59 -9.59 14.74
CA ARG A 89 6.90 -10.39 13.55
C ARG A 89 7.05 -9.56 12.30
N TYR A 90 6.53 -8.35 12.33
CA TYR A 90 6.71 -7.38 11.26
C TYR A 90 6.76 -5.97 11.84
N LEU A 91 7.42 -5.10 11.13
CA LEU A 91 7.51 -3.68 11.45
C LEU A 91 6.59 -2.93 10.50
N LEU A 92 5.51 -2.39 11.02
CA LEU A 92 4.60 -1.49 10.32
C LEU A 92 4.58 -0.16 11.07
N ARG A 93 5.02 0.91 10.42
CA ARG A 93 4.98 2.26 10.99
C ARG A 93 4.18 3.16 10.08
N THR A 94 3.16 3.77 10.63
CA THR A 94 2.26 4.65 9.89
C THR A 94 2.24 6.04 10.48
N ALA A 95 2.13 7.03 9.61
CA ALA A 95 1.89 8.41 9.95
C ALA A 95 0.74 8.91 9.09
N ASN A 96 -0.37 9.30 9.72
CA ASN A 96 -1.55 9.82 9.04
C ASN A 96 -2.08 11.01 9.82
N LYS A 97 -2.08 12.19 9.19
CA LYS A 97 -2.47 13.41 9.87
C LYS A 97 -2.95 14.47 8.91
N LEU A 98 -3.91 15.25 9.37
CA LEU A 98 -4.41 16.42 8.70
C LEU A 98 -3.84 17.67 9.39
N PHE A 99 -3.23 18.55 8.61
CA PHE A 99 -2.67 19.82 9.07
C PHE A 99 -3.47 20.99 8.49
N GLY A 100 -4.01 21.83 9.34
CA GLY A 100 -4.82 22.97 8.95
C GLY A 100 -4.13 24.31 9.25
N GLU A 101 -4.47 25.34 8.46
CA GLU A 101 -3.99 26.72 8.69
C GLU A 101 -4.43 27.22 10.06
N LYS A 102 -3.49 27.73 10.83
CA LYS A 102 -3.70 28.19 12.22
C LYS A 102 -4.74 29.32 12.35
N SER A 103 -4.87 30.15 11.33
CA SER A 103 -5.84 31.25 11.32
C SER A 103 -7.28 30.81 11.05
N ARG A 104 -7.51 29.54 10.73
CA ARG A 104 -8.83 28.96 10.48
C ARG A 104 -9.38 28.30 11.74
N GLU A 105 -10.69 28.39 11.92
CA GLU A 105 -11.38 27.68 12.97
C GLU A 105 -11.81 26.29 12.47
N PHE A 106 -11.46 25.26 13.21
CA PHE A 106 -11.91 23.90 12.95
C PHE A 106 -12.87 23.45 14.05
N LEU A 107 -13.98 22.83 13.64
CA LEU A 107 -15.02 22.42 14.56
C LEU A 107 -14.52 21.30 15.49
N SER A 108 -14.85 21.44 16.79
CA SER A 108 -14.47 20.44 17.80
C SER A 108 -15.06 19.06 17.50
N THR A 109 -16.29 19.00 16.97
CA THR A 109 -16.95 17.77 16.55
C THR A 109 -16.17 17.01 15.49
N PHE A 110 -15.59 17.73 14.53
CA PHE A 110 -14.72 17.13 13.51
C PHE A 110 -13.42 16.60 14.10
N LYS A 111 -12.75 17.40 14.94
CA LYS A 111 -11.51 17.00 15.62
C LYS A 111 -11.70 15.75 16.49
N GLU A 112 -12.77 15.69 17.25
CA GLU A 112 -13.13 14.55 18.10
C GLU A 112 -13.41 13.29 17.26
N SER A 113 -14.10 13.42 16.14
CA SER A 113 -14.39 12.30 15.22
C SER A 113 -13.12 11.75 14.55
N CYS A 114 -12.20 12.63 14.13
CA CYS A 114 -10.91 12.20 13.60
C CYS A 114 -10.12 11.38 14.60
N LEU A 115 -10.06 11.84 15.85
CA LEU A 115 -9.36 11.13 16.91
C LEU A 115 -10.05 9.80 17.25
N ARG A 116 -11.38 9.81 17.35
CA ARG A 116 -12.17 8.63 17.72
C ARG A 116 -12.07 7.51 16.67
N PHE A 117 -12.28 7.82 15.40
CA PHE A 117 -12.38 6.80 14.34
C PHE A 117 -11.06 6.46 13.68
N TYR A 118 -10.13 7.40 13.61
CA TYR A 118 -8.89 7.26 12.84
C TYR A 118 -7.62 7.42 13.66
N ASP A 119 -7.75 7.66 14.97
CA ASP A 119 -6.61 7.93 15.86
C ASP A 119 -5.68 9.00 15.30
N ALA A 120 -6.27 10.02 14.66
CA ALA A 120 -5.56 11.08 13.99
C ALA A 120 -5.99 12.45 14.53
N GLU A 121 -5.02 13.21 15.03
CA GLU A 121 -5.24 14.58 15.46
C GLU A 121 -5.18 15.53 14.25
N LEU A 122 -6.04 16.54 14.22
CA LEU A 122 -5.85 17.68 13.35
C LEU A 122 -4.92 18.66 14.07
N GLU A 123 -3.78 18.96 13.46
CA GLU A 123 -2.82 19.93 13.96
C GLU A 123 -2.86 21.23 13.13
N GLN A 124 -2.82 22.38 13.81
CA GLN A 124 -2.84 23.67 13.16
C GLN A 124 -1.44 24.27 13.09
N LEU A 125 -1.02 24.66 11.89
CA LEU A 125 0.27 25.28 11.60
C LEU A 125 0.10 26.59 10.85
N SER A 126 1.08 27.48 10.96
CA SER A 126 1.08 28.78 10.30
C SER A 126 1.65 28.70 8.88
N PHE A 127 0.87 28.20 7.94
CA PHE A 127 1.29 28.14 6.53
C PHE A 127 1.41 29.54 5.93
N ALA A 128 0.44 30.42 6.23
CA ALA A 128 0.39 31.75 5.67
C ALA A 128 1.60 32.63 6.03
N SER A 129 2.18 32.43 7.21
CA SER A 129 3.30 33.27 7.70
C SER A 129 4.62 32.49 7.83
N ALA A 130 4.60 31.18 7.88
CA ALA A 130 5.78 30.33 8.12
C ALA A 130 5.68 28.99 7.40
N ALA A 131 5.49 29.01 6.09
CA ALA A 131 5.31 27.80 5.26
C ALA A 131 6.51 26.86 5.36
N GLU A 132 7.73 27.35 5.25
CA GLU A 132 8.93 26.52 5.30
C GLU A 132 9.16 25.90 6.69
N ALA A 133 8.93 26.65 7.76
CA ALA A 133 9.00 26.11 9.12
C ALA A 133 7.92 25.04 9.35
N SER A 134 6.73 25.24 8.82
CA SER A 134 5.62 24.27 8.87
C SER A 134 5.96 22.97 8.11
N ARG A 135 6.54 23.09 6.92
CA ARG A 135 7.01 21.95 6.14
C ARG A 135 8.03 21.10 6.93
N LYS A 136 9.01 21.75 7.52
CA LYS A 136 10.03 21.09 8.36
C LYS A 136 9.41 20.42 9.58
N GLN A 137 8.44 21.03 10.20
CA GLN A 137 7.73 20.47 11.35
C GLN A 137 6.92 19.23 10.97
N ILE A 138 6.25 19.25 9.82
CA ILE A 138 5.54 18.08 9.29
C ILE A 138 6.51 16.93 9.01
N ASN A 139 7.63 17.20 8.34
CA ASN A 139 8.64 16.19 8.05
C ASN A 139 9.24 15.61 9.34
N ALA A 140 9.51 16.43 10.35
CA ALA A 140 10.01 15.98 11.65
C ALA A 140 9.00 15.07 12.36
N TRP A 141 7.72 15.39 12.28
CA TRP A 141 6.66 14.56 12.85
C TRP A 141 6.57 13.19 12.15
N VAL A 142 6.62 13.17 10.82
CA VAL A 142 6.61 11.92 10.05
C VAL A 142 7.84 11.06 10.38
N SER A 143 9.01 11.67 10.44
CA SER A 143 10.25 10.98 10.83
C SER A 143 10.12 10.34 12.22
N LYS A 144 9.59 11.07 13.18
CA LYS A 144 9.37 10.55 14.53
C LYS A 144 8.36 9.39 14.56
N LYS A 145 7.23 9.52 13.87
CA LYS A 145 6.20 8.47 13.79
C LYS A 145 6.68 7.20 13.09
N THR A 146 7.59 7.34 12.14
CA THR A 146 8.17 6.21 11.40
C THR A 146 9.54 5.77 11.93
N GLU A 147 9.92 6.26 13.12
CA GLU A 147 11.21 5.92 13.76
C GLU A 147 12.41 6.19 12.85
N GLY A 148 12.38 7.28 12.11
CA GLY A 148 13.42 7.69 11.17
C GLY A 148 13.41 6.96 9.83
N LYS A 149 12.47 6.04 9.61
CA LYS A 149 12.38 5.26 8.36
C LYS A 149 11.95 6.11 7.18
N ILE A 150 11.13 7.14 7.42
CA ILE A 150 10.70 8.13 6.42
C ILE A 150 11.08 9.52 6.93
N PRO A 151 12.27 10.01 6.59
CA PRO A 151 12.77 11.28 7.13
C PRO A 151 12.11 12.51 6.50
N GLU A 152 11.57 12.39 5.29
CA GLU A 152 10.95 13.48 4.56
C GLU A 152 9.77 12.99 3.72
N VAL A 153 8.64 13.69 3.81
CA VAL A 153 7.43 13.44 3.01
C VAL A 153 7.08 14.62 2.12
N LEU A 154 7.37 15.84 2.57
CA LEU A 154 7.15 17.08 1.83
C LEU A 154 8.48 17.64 1.33
N PRO A 155 8.73 17.63 0.00
CA PRO A 155 9.93 18.22 -0.56
C PRO A 155 9.90 19.76 -0.45
N ARG A 156 11.02 20.40 -0.74
CA ARG A 156 11.10 21.85 -0.77
C ARG A 156 10.08 22.44 -1.74
N ASN A 157 9.49 23.55 -1.37
CA ASN A 157 8.49 24.27 -2.15
C ASN A 157 7.16 23.51 -2.41
N SER A 158 6.91 22.43 -1.67
CA SER A 158 5.66 21.68 -1.79
C SER A 158 4.47 22.36 -1.12
N ILE A 159 4.74 23.23 -0.18
CA ILE A 159 3.74 24.08 0.50
C ILE A 159 4.20 25.53 0.49
N ASP A 160 3.24 26.44 0.50
CA ASP A 160 3.45 27.88 0.40
C ASP A 160 2.48 28.67 1.29
N GLU A 161 2.49 29.99 1.16
CA GLU A 161 1.62 30.88 1.91
C GLU A 161 0.12 30.73 1.57
N GLN A 162 -0.22 30.12 0.43
CA GLN A 162 -1.59 29.85 0.02
C GLN A 162 -2.12 28.51 0.55
N THR A 163 -1.26 27.67 1.09
CA THR A 163 -1.62 26.37 1.67
C THR A 163 -2.55 26.56 2.87
N ARG A 164 -3.65 25.80 2.91
CA ARG A 164 -4.65 25.87 3.99
C ARG A 164 -4.91 24.52 4.66
N LEU A 165 -4.80 23.44 3.92
CA LEU A 165 -5.08 22.09 4.42
C LEU A 165 -4.16 21.09 3.73
N VAL A 166 -3.41 20.34 4.54
CA VAL A 166 -2.45 19.34 4.07
C VAL A 166 -2.78 17.99 4.68
N LEU A 167 -2.99 17.00 3.84
CA LEU A 167 -3.15 15.61 4.27
C LEU A 167 -1.85 14.86 4.00
N VAL A 168 -1.29 14.29 5.06
CA VAL A 168 -0.03 13.53 5.00
C VAL A 168 -0.27 12.11 5.42
N ASN A 169 0.18 11.20 4.58
CA ASN A 169 0.10 9.77 4.82
C ASN A 169 1.44 9.13 4.46
N ALA A 170 2.04 8.44 5.41
CA ALA A 170 3.32 7.77 5.23
C ALA A 170 3.30 6.39 5.89
N VAL A 171 3.82 5.39 5.19
CA VAL A 171 3.83 4.00 5.67
C VAL A 171 5.16 3.35 5.37
N TYR A 172 5.75 2.73 6.38
CA TYR A 172 6.94 1.88 6.26
C TYR A 172 6.59 0.45 6.66
N PHE A 173 7.02 -0.51 5.85
CA PHE A 173 6.80 -1.93 6.11
C PHE A 173 8.07 -2.76 5.90
N LYS A 174 8.32 -3.64 6.87
CA LYS A 174 9.31 -4.70 6.78
C LYS A 174 8.79 -5.92 7.53
N GLY A 175 8.57 -7.02 6.83
CA GLY A 175 8.09 -8.26 7.43
C GLY A 175 9.18 -9.31 7.53
N ARG A 176 9.00 -10.24 8.47
CA ARG A 176 9.81 -11.44 8.58
C ARG A 176 9.12 -12.60 7.87
N TRP A 177 9.84 -13.30 7.03
CA TRP A 177 9.30 -14.47 6.34
C TRP A 177 9.05 -15.65 7.29
N ASP A 178 7.97 -16.37 7.08
CA ASP A 178 7.72 -17.67 7.72
C ASP A 178 8.79 -18.70 7.29
N GLN A 179 9.10 -18.74 6.00
CA GLN A 179 10.21 -19.46 5.41
C GLN A 179 11.26 -18.46 4.92
N GLN A 180 12.38 -18.38 5.62
CA GLN A 180 13.41 -17.38 5.37
C GLN A 180 14.32 -17.79 4.22
N PHE A 181 14.85 -16.78 3.51
CA PHE A 181 15.95 -16.99 2.56
C PHE A 181 17.28 -17.02 3.30
N ASP A 182 18.20 -17.88 2.88
CA ASP A 182 19.57 -17.90 3.39
C ASP A 182 20.44 -16.97 2.53
N LYS A 183 21.11 -16.02 3.18
CA LYS A 183 22.02 -15.06 2.53
C LYS A 183 23.13 -15.73 1.70
N LYS A 184 23.52 -16.96 2.06
CA LYS A 184 24.52 -17.74 1.31
C LYS A 184 24.11 -18.05 -0.12
N TYR A 185 22.82 -18.13 -0.39
CA TYR A 185 22.28 -18.45 -1.70
C TYR A 185 21.84 -17.22 -2.49
N THR A 186 21.92 -16.03 -1.90
CA THR A 186 21.71 -14.79 -2.63
C THR A 186 22.90 -14.51 -3.52
N ARG A 187 22.65 -14.29 -4.80
CA ARG A 187 23.68 -14.01 -5.79
C ARG A 187 23.21 -12.97 -6.79
N GLU A 188 24.15 -12.30 -7.42
CA GLU A 188 23.86 -11.42 -8.53
C GLU A 188 23.35 -12.23 -9.73
N MET A 189 22.23 -11.83 -10.26
CA MET A 189 21.61 -12.38 -11.46
C MET A 189 21.08 -11.26 -12.36
N PRO A 190 21.00 -11.47 -13.69
CA PRO A 190 20.37 -10.49 -14.55
C PRO A 190 18.86 -10.45 -14.33
N PHE A 191 18.31 -9.24 -14.22
CA PHE A 191 16.89 -8.96 -14.23
C PHE A 191 16.51 -8.36 -15.58
N ARG A 192 15.58 -8.99 -16.28
CA ARG A 192 15.11 -8.55 -17.60
C ARG A 192 14.07 -7.44 -17.43
N VAL A 193 14.51 -6.18 -17.53
CA VAL A 193 13.63 -5.01 -17.41
C VAL A 193 12.65 -4.98 -18.59
N ASN A 194 13.14 -5.28 -19.79
CA ASN A 194 12.38 -5.44 -21.02
C ASN A 194 13.15 -6.34 -22.01
N GLN A 195 12.66 -6.50 -23.22
CA GLN A 195 13.30 -7.36 -24.22
C GLN A 195 14.73 -6.93 -24.62
N LYS A 196 15.11 -5.69 -24.35
CA LYS A 196 16.39 -5.10 -24.79
C LYS A 196 17.35 -4.80 -23.63
N GLU A 197 16.84 -4.77 -22.40
CA GLU A 197 17.60 -4.30 -21.25
C GLU A 197 17.56 -5.31 -20.11
N GLN A 198 18.74 -5.60 -19.59
CA GLN A 198 18.94 -6.37 -18.36
C GLN A 198 19.74 -5.53 -17.38
N ARG A 199 19.42 -5.67 -16.09
CA ARG A 199 20.17 -5.04 -15.00
C ARG A 199 20.47 -6.07 -13.92
N PRO A 200 21.62 -5.96 -13.25
CA PRO A 200 21.96 -6.87 -12.16
C PRO A 200 21.03 -6.66 -10.97
N VAL A 201 20.64 -7.75 -10.33
CA VAL A 201 19.86 -7.74 -9.10
C VAL A 201 20.43 -8.77 -8.13
N GLN A 202 20.31 -8.52 -6.83
CA GLN A 202 20.60 -9.51 -5.82
C GLN A 202 19.41 -10.46 -5.70
N MET A 203 19.56 -11.65 -6.26
CA MET A 203 18.49 -12.65 -6.32
C MET A 203 18.59 -13.59 -5.14
N MET A 204 17.58 -13.59 -4.29
CA MET A 204 17.42 -14.52 -3.19
C MET A 204 16.89 -15.86 -3.73
N PHE A 205 17.28 -16.95 -3.10
CA PHE A 205 16.87 -18.29 -3.49
C PHE A 205 16.51 -19.13 -2.27
N GLN A 206 15.42 -19.88 -2.40
CA GLN A 206 15.12 -20.99 -1.51
C GLN A 206 14.25 -22.04 -2.21
N GLU A 207 14.28 -23.25 -1.69
CA GLU A 207 13.35 -24.31 -2.02
C GLU A 207 12.58 -24.68 -0.75
N ALA A 208 11.28 -24.51 -0.76
CA ALA A 208 10.40 -24.85 0.35
C ALA A 208 8.97 -25.06 -0.14
N THR A 209 8.12 -25.51 0.77
CA THR A 209 6.69 -25.72 0.47
C THR A 209 5.96 -24.39 0.50
N PHE A 210 5.42 -24.00 -0.65
CA PHE A 210 4.59 -22.79 -0.82
C PHE A 210 3.31 -23.10 -1.57
N ARG A 211 2.32 -22.21 -1.47
CA ARG A 211 1.14 -22.23 -2.31
C ARG A 211 1.46 -21.58 -3.66
N LEU A 212 1.29 -22.35 -4.72
CA LEU A 212 1.52 -21.92 -6.09
C LEU A 212 0.27 -22.21 -6.93
N GLY A 213 -0.16 -21.23 -7.72
CA GLY A 213 -1.30 -21.33 -8.63
C GLY A 213 -0.97 -20.84 -10.03
N ARG A 214 -1.83 -21.19 -10.97
CA ARG A 214 -1.81 -20.69 -12.35
C ARG A 214 -3.03 -19.82 -12.60
N VAL A 215 -2.84 -18.72 -13.33
CA VAL A 215 -3.93 -17.90 -13.84
C VAL A 215 -4.32 -18.43 -15.22
N GLU A 216 -5.61 -18.70 -15.43
CA GLU A 216 -6.09 -19.27 -16.70
C GLU A 216 -6.30 -18.19 -17.77
N GLU A 217 -6.77 -16.98 -17.36
CA GLU A 217 -7.12 -15.90 -18.28
C GLU A 217 -5.90 -15.24 -18.91
N VAL A 218 -4.77 -15.25 -18.21
CA VAL A 218 -3.50 -14.72 -18.70
C VAL A 218 -2.39 -15.68 -18.27
N PRO A 219 -1.47 -16.09 -19.15
CA PRO A 219 -0.38 -16.97 -18.76
C PRO A 219 0.50 -16.35 -17.68
N ALA A 220 0.23 -16.69 -16.43
CA ALA A 220 0.92 -16.18 -15.25
C ALA A 220 0.90 -17.19 -14.10
N GLN A 221 1.84 -17.05 -13.20
CA GLN A 221 1.90 -17.78 -11.93
C GLN A 221 1.55 -16.85 -10.77
N VAL A 222 0.93 -17.45 -9.75
CA VAL A 222 0.64 -16.80 -8.46
C VAL A 222 1.34 -17.56 -7.36
N LEU A 223 2.18 -16.85 -6.60
CA LEU A 223 2.89 -17.43 -5.45
C LEU A 223 2.47 -16.71 -4.17
N GLU A 224 2.18 -17.45 -3.11
CA GLU A 224 1.97 -16.92 -1.78
C GLU A 224 3.19 -17.16 -0.92
N LEU A 225 3.77 -16.09 -0.40
CA LEU A 225 4.88 -16.08 0.55
C LEU A 225 4.39 -15.57 1.89
N PRO A 226 4.07 -16.46 2.85
CA PRO A 226 3.61 -16.04 4.17
C PRO A 226 4.73 -15.35 4.95
N TYR A 227 4.35 -14.30 5.69
CA TYR A 227 5.16 -13.77 6.77
C TYR A 227 4.98 -14.61 8.04
N GLU A 228 5.88 -14.45 8.99
CA GLU A 228 5.87 -15.16 10.28
C GLU A 228 4.51 -15.01 10.97
N ASP A 229 4.02 -16.05 11.61
CA ASP A 229 2.67 -16.20 12.18
C ASP A 229 1.52 -16.19 11.16
N ARG A 230 1.80 -16.03 9.88
CA ARG A 230 0.83 -16.10 8.77
C ARG A 230 -0.34 -15.13 8.85
N GLU A 231 -0.19 -14.07 9.63
CA GLU A 231 -1.16 -12.96 9.64
C GLU A 231 -1.12 -12.18 8.32
N LEU A 232 0.07 -12.03 7.77
CA LEU A 232 0.29 -11.37 6.49
C LEU A 232 0.89 -12.34 5.49
N SER A 233 0.63 -12.10 4.22
CA SER A 233 1.29 -12.80 3.10
C SER A 233 1.63 -11.81 1.99
N MET A 234 2.76 -12.04 1.32
CA MET A 234 3.03 -11.44 0.03
C MET A 234 2.51 -12.37 -1.06
N VAL A 235 1.68 -11.85 -1.93
CA VAL A 235 1.19 -12.54 -3.12
C VAL A 235 1.90 -11.96 -4.33
N VAL A 236 2.59 -12.79 -5.09
CA VAL A 236 3.36 -12.37 -6.27
C VAL A 236 2.69 -12.91 -7.54
N LEU A 237 2.39 -12.01 -8.46
CA LEU A 237 1.86 -12.31 -9.79
C LEU A 237 2.99 -12.14 -10.81
N LEU A 238 3.42 -13.24 -11.40
CA LEU A 238 4.51 -13.27 -12.36
C LEU A 238 4.01 -13.76 -13.72
N PRO A 239 4.05 -12.93 -14.78
CA PRO A 239 3.71 -13.41 -16.11
C PRO A 239 4.71 -14.47 -16.58
N ASP A 240 4.26 -15.41 -17.41
CA ASP A 240 5.13 -16.37 -18.06
C ASP A 240 6.13 -15.65 -18.98
N ASP A 241 7.21 -16.32 -19.32
CA ASP A 241 8.15 -15.81 -20.29
C ASP A 241 7.42 -15.43 -21.60
N HIS A 242 7.79 -14.30 -22.17
CA HIS A 242 7.21 -13.73 -23.39
C HIS A 242 5.80 -13.14 -23.23
N VAL A 243 5.23 -13.14 -22.02
CA VAL A 243 3.97 -12.42 -21.72
C VAL A 243 4.30 -11.09 -21.06
N ALA A 244 3.79 -10.02 -21.62
CA ALA A 244 4.00 -8.68 -21.05
C ALA A 244 3.19 -8.53 -19.73
N LEU A 245 3.80 -7.91 -18.73
CA LEU A 245 3.11 -7.64 -17.45
C LEU A 245 1.83 -6.80 -17.66
N SER A 246 1.82 -5.93 -18.68
CA SER A 246 0.64 -5.12 -19.05
C SER A 246 -0.59 -5.98 -19.41
N GLU A 247 -0.40 -7.20 -19.87
CA GLU A 247 -1.51 -8.14 -20.10
C GLU A 247 -2.16 -8.55 -18.78
N VAL A 248 -1.35 -8.84 -17.77
CA VAL A 248 -1.82 -9.17 -16.43
C VAL A 248 -2.52 -7.96 -15.80
N GLU A 249 -1.90 -6.79 -15.88
CA GLU A 249 -2.46 -5.52 -15.35
C GLU A 249 -3.83 -5.21 -15.94
N ARG A 250 -4.01 -5.45 -17.23
CA ARG A 250 -5.25 -5.20 -17.96
C ARG A 250 -6.39 -6.11 -17.50
N GLN A 251 -6.09 -7.38 -17.24
CA GLN A 251 -7.07 -8.37 -16.81
C GLN A 251 -7.39 -8.30 -15.33
N LEU A 252 -6.51 -7.73 -14.52
CA LEU A 252 -6.60 -7.77 -13.07
C LEU A 252 -7.76 -6.90 -12.55
N THR A 253 -8.61 -7.51 -11.73
CA THR A 253 -9.62 -6.86 -10.89
C THR A 253 -9.51 -7.43 -9.48
N PHE A 254 -10.13 -6.77 -8.51
CA PHE A 254 -10.13 -7.30 -7.14
C PHE A 254 -10.83 -8.66 -7.05
N GLU A 255 -11.93 -8.82 -7.75
CA GLU A 255 -12.66 -10.10 -7.85
C GLU A 255 -11.76 -11.22 -8.43
N LYS A 256 -11.03 -10.92 -9.52
CA LYS A 256 -10.09 -11.88 -10.12
C LYS A 256 -8.92 -12.19 -9.19
N LEU A 257 -8.35 -11.18 -8.52
CA LEU A 257 -7.27 -11.40 -7.55
C LEU A 257 -7.73 -12.36 -6.43
N LEU A 258 -8.92 -12.15 -5.89
CA LEU A 258 -9.51 -13.06 -4.90
C LEU A 258 -9.70 -14.47 -5.46
N ALA A 259 -10.20 -14.57 -6.69
CA ALA A 259 -10.41 -15.87 -7.35
C ALA A 259 -9.09 -16.60 -7.59
N TRP A 260 -8.05 -15.91 -8.07
CA TRP A 260 -6.74 -16.50 -8.36
C TRP A 260 -5.99 -16.94 -7.11
N THR A 261 -6.29 -16.34 -5.97
CA THR A 261 -5.63 -16.64 -4.69
C THR A 261 -6.45 -17.51 -3.74
N LYS A 262 -7.60 -18.04 -4.20
CA LYS A 262 -8.39 -18.99 -3.42
C LYS A 262 -7.58 -20.26 -3.11
N PRO A 263 -7.68 -20.79 -1.89
CA PRO A 263 -6.97 -22.01 -1.50
C PRO A 263 -7.21 -23.19 -2.46
N GLU A 264 -8.41 -23.30 -3.03
CA GLU A 264 -8.79 -24.38 -3.94
C GLU A 264 -8.07 -24.28 -5.30
N ARG A 265 -7.59 -23.10 -5.67
CA ARG A 265 -6.86 -22.85 -6.93
C ARG A 265 -5.35 -22.86 -6.77
N MET A 266 -4.87 -22.89 -5.54
CA MET A 266 -3.45 -22.90 -5.22
C MET A 266 -3.06 -24.24 -4.60
N GLN A 267 -1.99 -24.84 -5.09
CA GLN A 267 -1.48 -26.11 -4.59
C GLN A 267 -0.28 -25.87 -3.68
N SER A 268 -0.23 -26.60 -2.57
CA SER A 268 0.94 -26.65 -1.71
C SER A 268 1.97 -27.57 -2.33
N LEU A 269 3.07 -27.01 -2.81
CA LEU A 269 4.12 -27.72 -3.55
C LEU A 269 5.49 -27.29 -3.04
N ASP A 270 6.46 -28.16 -3.18
CA ASP A 270 7.86 -27.77 -3.03
C ASP A 270 8.27 -26.96 -4.25
N VAL A 271 8.59 -25.67 -4.05
CA VAL A 271 8.85 -24.71 -5.12
C VAL A 271 10.24 -24.13 -4.97
N GLU A 272 11.00 -24.12 -6.06
CA GLU A 272 12.22 -23.31 -6.16
C GLU A 272 11.83 -21.85 -6.39
N VAL A 273 12.08 -20.97 -5.39
CA VAL A 273 11.72 -19.56 -5.44
C VAL A 273 12.96 -18.72 -5.63
N PHE A 274 12.95 -17.91 -6.69
CA PHE A 274 13.90 -16.83 -6.94
C PHE A 274 13.16 -15.50 -6.83
N LEU A 275 13.53 -14.69 -5.85
CA LEU A 275 12.92 -13.39 -5.59
C LEU A 275 14.02 -12.33 -5.42
N PRO A 276 13.95 -11.19 -6.11
CA PRO A 276 14.91 -10.12 -5.89
C PRO A 276 14.87 -9.59 -4.47
N ARG A 277 16.03 -9.28 -3.91
CA ARG A 277 16.13 -8.40 -2.75
C ARG A 277 15.99 -6.97 -3.23
N PHE A 278 15.05 -6.23 -2.65
CA PHE A 278 14.80 -4.85 -3.07
C PHE A 278 14.26 -3.98 -1.94
N LYS A 279 14.41 -2.68 -2.11
CA LYS A 279 13.77 -1.66 -1.31
C LYS A 279 13.07 -0.70 -2.25
N LEU A 280 11.77 -0.48 -2.04
CA LEU A 280 11.01 0.51 -2.78
C LEU A 280 10.67 1.68 -1.86
N ASP A 281 10.90 2.88 -2.36
CA ASP A 281 10.56 4.15 -1.73
C ASP A 281 9.80 4.97 -2.77
N ALA A 282 8.48 5.05 -2.62
CA ALA A 282 7.60 5.70 -3.57
C ALA A 282 6.80 6.81 -2.91
N SER A 283 6.76 7.97 -3.56
CA SER A 283 6.02 9.14 -3.11
C SER A 283 5.10 9.64 -4.20
N TYR A 284 3.86 9.92 -3.84
CA TYR A 284 2.82 10.38 -4.77
C TYR A 284 2.16 11.65 -4.24
N ASP A 285 2.01 12.64 -5.12
CA ASP A 285 1.00 13.68 -4.98
C ASP A 285 -0.30 13.13 -5.57
N LEU A 286 -1.27 12.90 -4.70
CA LEU A 286 -2.49 12.19 -5.08
C LEU A 286 -3.56 13.09 -5.71
N GLU A 287 -3.38 14.39 -5.76
CA GLU A 287 -4.38 15.30 -6.32
C GLU A 287 -4.79 14.92 -7.74
N LEU A 288 -3.83 14.81 -8.65
CA LEU A 288 -4.10 14.48 -10.06
C LEU A 288 -4.66 13.07 -10.21
N LEU A 289 -4.12 12.11 -9.49
CA LEU A 289 -4.57 10.72 -9.54
C LEU A 289 -6.01 10.55 -9.05
N LEU A 290 -6.34 11.17 -7.93
CA LEU A 290 -7.69 11.16 -7.38
C LEU A 290 -8.67 11.95 -8.25
N GLY A 291 -8.21 13.04 -8.87
CA GLY A 291 -9.00 13.80 -9.85
C GLY A 291 -9.45 12.93 -11.02
N ARG A 292 -8.57 12.09 -11.54
CA ARG A 292 -8.88 11.12 -12.61
C ARG A 292 -9.87 10.04 -12.16
N LEU A 293 -9.92 9.76 -10.87
CA LEU A 293 -10.88 8.82 -10.28
C LEU A 293 -12.22 9.48 -9.90
N GLY A 294 -12.32 10.81 -9.97
CA GLY A 294 -13.55 11.56 -9.72
C GLY A 294 -13.56 12.45 -8.48
N VAL A 295 -12.46 12.53 -7.72
CA VAL A 295 -12.33 13.47 -6.60
C VAL A 295 -11.76 14.78 -7.13
N VAL A 296 -12.63 15.70 -7.49
CA VAL A 296 -12.27 16.98 -8.12
C VAL A 296 -12.49 18.15 -7.17
N ASP A 297 -13.68 18.26 -6.58
CA ASP A 297 -14.10 19.43 -5.80
C ASP A 297 -13.28 19.63 -4.54
N ALA A 298 -12.85 18.57 -3.88
CA ALA A 298 -12.08 18.63 -2.64
C ALA A 298 -10.79 19.46 -2.76
N PHE A 299 -10.16 19.46 -3.95
CA PHE A 299 -8.93 20.19 -4.22
C PHE A 299 -9.14 21.58 -4.83
N GLN A 300 -10.37 21.95 -5.14
CA GLN A 300 -10.67 23.23 -5.81
C GLN A 300 -11.17 24.26 -4.84
N GLN A 301 -10.44 25.36 -4.73
CA GLN A 301 -10.88 26.53 -3.97
C GLN A 301 -12.20 27.06 -4.55
N GLY A 302 -13.16 27.32 -3.69
CA GLY A 302 -14.49 27.81 -4.06
C GLY A 302 -15.49 26.73 -4.45
N LYS A 303 -15.07 25.49 -4.71
CA LYS A 303 -15.95 24.34 -4.97
C LYS A 303 -15.98 23.34 -3.82
N ALA A 304 -14.88 23.18 -3.10
CA ALA A 304 -14.79 22.28 -1.97
C ALA A 304 -15.81 22.67 -0.88
N ASP A 305 -16.55 21.69 -0.39
CA ASP A 305 -17.46 21.86 0.73
C ASP A 305 -16.97 21.04 1.92
N PHE A 306 -16.21 21.71 2.78
CA PHE A 306 -15.72 21.19 4.06
C PHE A 306 -16.44 21.84 5.24
N SER A 307 -17.72 22.15 5.09
CA SER A 307 -18.53 22.83 6.09
C SER A 307 -18.78 22.04 7.37
N ALA A 308 -18.56 20.73 7.35
CA ALA A 308 -18.55 19.90 8.57
C ALA A 308 -17.19 19.87 9.26
N MET A 309 -16.15 20.40 8.63
CA MET A 309 -14.79 20.52 9.17
C MET A 309 -14.53 21.92 9.73
N ALA A 310 -14.93 22.95 8.99
CA ALA A 310 -14.74 24.36 9.31
C ALA A 310 -15.92 25.20 8.81
N PRO A 311 -16.34 26.25 9.55
CA PRO A 311 -17.47 27.09 9.14
C PRO A 311 -17.17 27.95 7.91
N GLU A 312 -15.92 28.24 7.65
CA GLU A 312 -15.48 29.04 6.50
C GLU A 312 -15.51 28.23 5.21
N ARG A 313 -16.07 28.80 4.15
CA ARG A 313 -16.28 28.11 2.87
C ARG A 313 -15.12 28.20 1.87
N ASP A 314 -14.01 28.80 2.26
CA ASP A 314 -12.84 28.95 1.41
C ASP A 314 -11.79 27.85 1.56
N LEU A 315 -12.09 26.84 2.39
CA LEU A 315 -11.18 25.73 2.67
C LEU A 315 -11.24 24.70 1.55
N SER A 316 -10.08 24.38 1.02
CA SER A 316 -9.88 23.26 0.10
C SER A 316 -8.64 22.46 0.50
N LEU A 317 -8.56 21.20 0.08
CA LEU A 317 -7.38 20.39 0.29
C LEU A 317 -6.27 20.89 -0.63
N SER A 318 -5.23 21.49 -0.06
CA SER A 318 -4.13 22.09 -0.83
C SER A 318 -3.19 21.02 -1.39
N THR A 319 -2.91 20.01 -0.61
CA THR A 319 -2.09 18.87 -1.04
C THR A 319 -2.43 17.60 -0.27
N PHE A 320 -2.31 16.49 -0.94
CA PHE A 320 -2.38 15.16 -0.33
C PHE A 320 -1.17 14.34 -0.79
N VAL A 321 -0.27 14.06 0.13
CA VAL A 321 0.95 13.30 -0.14
C VAL A 321 0.86 11.92 0.51
N HIS A 322 1.15 10.90 -0.27
CA HIS A 322 1.32 9.53 0.21
C HIS A 322 2.73 9.05 -0.09
N LYS A 323 3.44 8.62 0.93
CA LYS A 323 4.76 8.01 0.81
C LYS A 323 4.75 6.64 1.47
N SER A 324 5.26 5.64 0.76
CA SER A 324 5.40 4.30 1.29
C SER A 324 6.76 3.71 1.00
N VAL A 325 7.27 2.95 1.97
CA VAL A 325 8.57 2.29 1.90
C VAL A 325 8.40 0.83 2.29
N VAL A 326 8.95 -0.06 1.49
CA VAL A 326 9.03 -1.50 1.78
C VAL A 326 10.46 -1.99 1.64
N GLU A 327 10.86 -2.83 2.58
CA GLU A 327 12.09 -3.60 2.47
C GLU A 327 11.76 -5.08 2.30
N VAL A 328 12.33 -5.68 1.25
CA VAL A 328 12.23 -7.11 0.94
C VAL A 328 13.65 -7.67 0.90
N ASN A 329 13.97 -8.48 1.89
CA ASN A 329 15.29 -9.09 2.03
C ASN A 329 15.17 -10.55 2.55
N GLU A 330 16.31 -11.16 2.84
CA GLU A 330 16.38 -12.53 3.31
C GLU A 330 15.90 -12.68 4.75
N GLU A 331 15.83 -11.59 5.49
CA GLU A 331 15.72 -11.61 6.95
C GLU A 331 14.50 -12.34 7.50
N GLY A 332 14.87 -13.17 8.48
CA GLY A 332 14.06 -13.64 9.56
C GLY A 332 14.86 -13.57 10.86
N SER A 333 14.30 -14.08 11.97
CA SER A 333 14.95 -14.05 13.28
C SER A 333 16.36 -14.67 13.25
N GLU A 334 17.29 -14.04 13.97
CA GLU A 334 18.58 -14.58 14.33
C GLU A 334 18.45 -15.84 15.18
N ALA A 335 18.04 -16.93 14.71
CA ALA A 335 18.27 -18.24 15.27
C ALA A 335 17.44 -19.30 14.56
N ALA A 336 17.88 -19.67 13.43
CA ALA A 336 17.75 -21.05 13.05
C ALA A 336 18.91 -21.39 12.16
N ALA A 337 20.04 -21.61 12.74
CA ALA A 337 20.94 -22.62 12.26
C ALA A 337 20.21 -23.94 12.39
N ALA A 338 19.15 -24.13 11.68
CA ALA A 338 18.56 -25.41 11.42
C ALA A 338 19.09 -25.86 10.09
N SER A 339 20.24 -26.52 10.14
CA SER A 339 20.55 -27.70 9.35
C SER A 339 19.53 -28.02 8.24
N ALA A 340 19.54 -27.25 7.21
CA ALA A 340 19.31 -27.81 5.91
C ALA A 340 20.67 -28.07 5.31
N LEU A 341 21.29 -29.11 5.74
CA LEU A 341 22.18 -29.89 4.91
C LEU A 341 21.31 -30.46 3.81
N VAL A 342 20.91 -29.65 2.88
CA VAL A 342 20.53 -30.14 1.58
C VAL A 342 21.84 -30.37 0.86
N LEU A 343 22.30 -31.57 1.01
CA LEU A 343 23.19 -32.20 0.08
C LEU A 343 22.62 -31.95 -1.31
N MET A 344 23.31 -31.12 -2.08
CA MET A 344 23.19 -31.13 -3.53
C MET A 344 23.76 -32.46 -4.01
N GLU A 345 23.01 -33.52 -3.84
CA GLU A 345 23.24 -34.74 -4.60
C GLU A 345 21.89 -35.32 -5.02
N CYS A 346 21.85 -35.49 -6.29
CA CYS A 346 20.96 -36.30 -7.07
C CYS A 346 19.80 -35.63 -7.77
N CYS A 347 19.93 -35.56 -9.08
CA CYS A 347 18.95 -35.84 -10.12
C CYS A 347 17.65 -36.46 -9.60
N MET A 348 16.80 -35.66 -9.00
CA MET A 348 15.39 -35.94 -8.92
C MET A 348 14.69 -34.72 -9.51
N GLU A 349 13.62 -34.98 -10.22
CA GLU A 349 12.83 -33.95 -10.88
C GLU A 349 12.73 -32.71 -10.01
N SER A 350 13.38 -31.65 -10.43
CA SER A 350 13.27 -30.36 -9.75
C SER A 350 11.79 -29.99 -9.70
N GLY A 351 11.30 -29.63 -8.54
CA GLY A 351 9.95 -29.13 -8.36
C GLY A 351 9.67 -27.92 -9.25
N PRO A 352 8.45 -27.41 -9.28
CA PRO A 352 8.12 -26.21 -10.05
C PRO A 352 9.00 -25.06 -9.64
N ARG A 353 9.40 -24.24 -10.61
CA ARG A 353 10.25 -23.08 -10.43
C ARG A 353 9.44 -21.82 -10.56
N PHE A 354 9.61 -20.90 -9.59
CA PHE A 354 9.10 -19.54 -9.63
C PHE A 354 10.29 -18.59 -9.65
N CYS A 355 10.61 -18.05 -10.82
CA CYS A 355 11.79 -17.19 -11.01
C CYS A 355 11.37 -15.78 -11.38
N ALA A 356 11.37 -14.88 -10.40
CA ALA A 356 11.00 -13.48 -10.55
C ALA A 356 12.18 -12.65 -11.08
N ASP A 357 12.67 -12.98 -12.27
CA ASP A 357 13.76 -12.31 -12.99
C ASP A 357 13.29 -11.34 -14.07
N HIS A 358 12.01 -10.98 -14.05
CA HIS A 358 11.38 -10.02 -14.94
C HIS A 358 10.21 -9.33 -14.20
N PRO A 359 9.64 -8.24 -14.73
CA PRO A 359 8.64 -7.45 -14.02
C PRO A 359 7.46 -8.25 -13.49
N PHE A 360 7.08 -7.96 -12.26
CA PHE A 360 5.97 -8.63 -11.57
C PHE A 360 5.17 -7.66 -10.71
N LEU A 361 3.93 -8.06 -10.42
CA LEU A 361 3.08 -7.40 -9.42
C LEU A 361 3.19 -8.15 -8.09
N PHE A 362 3.09 -7.40 -7.00
CA PHE A 362 3.00 -8.01 -5.68
C PHE A 362 2.02 -7.26 -4.78
N PHE A 363 1.41 -8.01 -3.86
CA PHE A 363 0.45 -7.49 -2.90
C PHE A 363 0.83 -7.99 -1.52
N ILE A 364 0.76 -7.13 -0.52
CA ILE A 364 0.87 -7.56 0.88
C ILE A 364 -0.55 -7.54 1.44
N ARG A 365 -1.02 -8.70 1.88
CA ARG A 365 -2.39 -8.95 2.29
C ARG A 365 -2.44 -9.31 3.77
N HIS A 366 -3.40 -8.71 4.49
CA HIS A 366 -3.79 -9.17 5.81
C HIS A 366 -4.79 -10.32 5.65
N ASN A 367 -4.39 -11.52 6.04
CA ASN A 367 -5.14 -12.75 5.71
C ASN A 367 -6.50 -12.84 6.39
N LYS A 368 -6.57 -12.50 7.67
CA LYS A 368 -7.82 -12.54 8.45
C LYS A 368 -8.83 -11.49 7.97
N ALA A 369 -8.38 -10.27 7.77
CA ALA A 369 -9.23 -9.17 7.31
C ALA A 369 -9.45 -9.18 5.79
N LYS A 370 -8.79 -10.05 5.04
CA LYS A 370 -8.81 -10.11 3.56
C LYS A 370 -8.53 -8.76 2.90
N SER A 371 -7.75 -7.92 3.57
CA SER A 371 -7.46 -6.56 3.14
C SER A 371 -6.09 -6.48 2.48
N ILE A 372 -6.02 -5.72 1.37
CA ILE A 372 -4.76 -5.41 0.72
C ILE A 372 -4.12 -4.22 1.45
N LEU A 373 -3.01 -4.48 2.14
CA LEU A 373 -2.24 -3.45 2.83
C LEU A 373 -1.38 -2.64 1.87
N PHE A 374 -0.79 -3.33 0.89
CA PHE A 374 0.11 -2.73 -0.10
C PHE A 374 -0.10 -3.35 -1.47
N CYS A 375 0.03 -2.51 -2.48
CA CYS A 375 0.15 -2.90 -3.88
C CYS A 375 1.50 -2.43 -4.42
N GLY A 376 2.14 -3.25 -5.24
CA GLY A 376 3.40 -2.91 -5.85
C GLY A 376 3.62 -3.52 -7.23
N ARG A 377 4.48 -2.88 -7.99
CA ARG A 377 5.05 -3.41 -9.23
C ARG A 377 6.55 -3.23 -9.16
N PHE A 378 7.28 -4.33 -9.30
CA PHE A 378 8.72 -4.30 -9.44
C PHE A 378 9.07 -4.45 -10.92
N SER A 379 9.51 -3.37 -11.52
CA SER A 379 9.83 -3.29 -12.96
C SER A 379 11.33 -3.23 -13.21
N SER A 380 12.08 -2.72 -12.25
CA SER A 380 13.52 -2.51 -12.40
C SER A 380 14.21 -2.46 -11.04
N PRO A 381 15.41 -3.05 -10.94
CA PRO A 381 16.24 -2.90 -9.74
C PRO A 381 16.69 -1.46 -9.51
#